data_e8ff88071b2aca84ca7d9dfbf5bc71b7
#
_entry.id   e8ff88071b2aca84ca7d9dfbf5bc71b7
#
_cell.length_a   1.000
_cell.length_b   1.000
_cell.length_c   1.000
_cell.angle_alpha   90.00
_cell.angle_beta   90.00
_cell.angle_gamma   90.00
#
_symmetry.space_group_name_H-M   'P 1'
#
loop_
_entity.id
_entity.type
_entity.pdbx_description
1 polymer ?
#
loop_
_entity_poly.entity_id
_entity_poly.type
_entity_poly.pdbx_seq_one_letter_code
_entity_poly.pdbx_strand_id
1 'polypeptide(L)'
;NQSGIARGLYGMETLNRIHQKMAKALGEQGGRIDAIFFCPHGPDDGCHCRKPKPGLLHEISERLKVGLAGVPVVGDSLSDLECADATGALPVLVKTGKGPRTWPKLEAAQAQGSLLQTLVFDDLAAFTESLLRGDLESAITTARGHVSAD
;
A
#
# COMPACT_ATOMS: atom_id res chain seq x y z
N ASN A 1 0.74 0.61 -9.06
CA ASN A 1 0.15 1.05 -10.33
C ASN A 1 1.22 1.53 -11.31
N GLN A 2 1.44 0.86 -12.43
CA GLN A 2 2.50 1.13 -13.42
C GLN A 2 1.92 1.54 -14.78
N SER A 3 1.03 2.54 -14.77
CA SER A 3 0.36 3.02 -16.00
C SER A 3 1.31 3.56 -17.08
N GLY A 4 2.58 3.79 -16.76
CA GLY A 4 3.60 4.11 -17.76
C GLY A 4 3.76 3.04 -18.82
N ILE A 5 3.46 1.77 -18.49
CA ILE A 5 3.47 0.65 -19.45
C ILE A 5 2.35 0.83 -20.48
N ALA A 6 1.09 0.98 -20.02
CA ALA A 6 -0.06 1.22 -20.92
C ALA A 6 0.13 2.49 -21.79
N ARG A 7 0.80 3.50 -21.24
CA ARG A 7 1.09 4.77 -21.94
C ARG A 7 2.31 4.70 -22.86
N GLY A 8 2.97 3.54 -22.97
CA GLY A 8 4.16 3.37 -23.81
C GLY A 8 5.42 4.12 -23.35
N LEU A 9 5.46 4.62 -22.10
CA LEU A 9 6.60 5.38 -21.58
C LEU A 9 7.80 4.47 -21.29
N TYR A 10 7.57 3.22 -20.95
CA TYR A 10 8.57 2.17 -20.78
C TYR A 10 7.91 0.78 -20.84
N GLY A 11 8.69 -0.24 -21.16
CA GLY A 11 8.23 -1.63 -21.23
C GLY A 11 8.58 -2.46 -20.01
N MET A 12 8.21 -3.73 -20.06
CA MET A 12 8.47 -4.73 -19.01
C MET A 12 9.94 -4.88 -18.66
N GLU A 13 10.82 -4.80 -19.67
CA GLU A 13 12.27 -4.88 -19.45
C GLU A 13 12.78 -3.78 -18.51
N THR A 14 12.32 -2.55 -18.73
CA THR A 14 12.68 -1.42 -17.86
C THR A 14 12.12 -1.60 -16.45
N LEU A 15 10.86 -2.06 -16.32
CA LEU A 15 10.27 -2.34 -15.02
C LEU A 15 11.07 -3.44 -14.27
N ASN A 16 11.45 -4.51 -14.95
CA ASN A 16 12.25 -5.58 -14.38
C ASN A 16 13.62 -5.07 -13.89
N ARG A 17 14.28 -4.19 -14.63
CA ARG A 17 15.54 -3.55 -14.17
C ARG A 17 15.35 -2.71 -12.91
N ILE A 18 14.21 -2.00 -12.80
CA ILE A 18 13.87 -1.24 -11.58
C ILE A 18 13.68 -2.21 -10.41
N HIS A 19 12.94 -3.30 -10.58
CA HIS A 19 12.71 -4.31 -9.54
C HIS A 19 14.01 -4.98 -9.10
N GLN A 20 14.90 -5.31 -10.04
CA GLN A 20 16.23 -5.89 -9.74
C GLN A 20 17.08 -4.92 -8.92
N LYS A 21 17.11 -3.63 -9.30
CA LYS A 21 17.85 -2.60 -8.55
C LYS A 21 17.30 -2.46 -7.13
N MET A 22 15.98 -2.46 -6.97
CA MET A 22 15.33 -2.38 -5.65
C MET A 22 15.68 -3.59 -4.79
N ALA A 23 15.53 -4.80 -5.33
CA ALA A 23 15.85 -6.04 -4.61
C ALA A 23 17.34 -6.11 -4.21
N LYS A 24 18.24 -5.70 -5.10
CA LYS A 24 19.67 -5.65 -4.81
C LYS A 24 19.97 -4.66 -3.68
N ALA A 25 19.48 -3.42 -3.77
CA ALA A 25 19.74 -2.39 -2.77
C ALA A 25 19.22 -2.80 -1.38
N LEU A 26 18.05 -3.44 -1.32
CA LEU A 26 17.49 -3.95 -0.07
C LEU A 26 18.29 -5.15 0.46
N GLY A 27 18.69 -6.07 -0.43
CA GLY A 27 19.51 -7.25 -0.07
C GLY A 27 20.88 -6.88 0.51
N GLU A 28 21.51 -5.80 0.03
CA GLU A 28 22.77 -5.26 0.57
C GLU A 28 22.62 -4.78 2.02
N GLN A 29 21.40 -4.49 2.47
CA GLN A 29 21.06 -4.12 3.85
C GLN A 29 20.46 -5.29 4.66
N GLY A 30 20.51 -6.52 4.13
CA GLY A 30 19.96 -7.71 4.79
C GLY A 30 18.44 -7.85 4.70
N GLY A 31 17.77 -6.99 3.94
CA GLY A 31 16.32 -7.05 3.70
C GLY A 31 15.98 -7.88 2.46
N ARG A 32 14.68 -8.23 2.34
CA ARG A 32 14.17 -8.93 1.14
C ARG A 32 12.76 -8.48 0.79
N ILE A 33 12.39 -8.70 -0.46
CA ILE A 33 11.03 -8.56 -0.97
C ILE A 33 10.54 -9.95 -1.34
N ASP A 34 9.44 -10.40 -0.75
CA ASP A 34 8.89 -11.74 -0.99
C ASP A 34 8.17 -11.83 -2.33
N ALA A 35 7.49 -10.77 -2.76
CA ALA A 35 6.80 -10.71 -4.05
C ALA A 35 6.60 -9.26 -4.52
N ILE A 36 6.45 -9.08 -5.83
CA ILE A 36 6.12 -7.80 -6.45
C ILE A 36 4.89 -8.00 -7.33
N PHE A 37 3.84 -7.25 -7.05
CA PHE A 37 2.60 -7.20 -7.82
C PHE A 37 2.44 -5.82 -8.42
N PHE A 38 2.00 -5.73 -9.67
CA PHE A 38 1.80 -4.45 -10.32
C PHE A 38 0.63 -4.47 -11.30
N CYS A 39 -0.01 -3.35 -11.47
CA CYS A 39 -1.03 -3.12 -12.47
C CYS A 39 -0.41 -2.37 -13.66
N PRO A 40 -0.33 -2.97 -14.86
CA PRO A 40 0.22 -2.31 -16.04
C PRO A 40 -0.79 -1.38 -16.74
N HIS A 41 -2.06 -1.43 -16.34
CA HIS A 41 -3.17 -0.77 -17.02
C HIS A 41 -3.19 0.74 -16.82
N GLY A 42 -3.77 1.45 -17.80
CA GLY A 42 -4.09 2.87 -17.75
C GLY A 42 -5.26 3.18 -16.80
N PRO A 43 -5.52 4.47 -16.54
CA PRO A 43 -6.65 4.88 -15.69
C PRO A 43 -8.02 4.43 -16.23
N ASP A 44 -8.17 4.40 -17.56
CA ASP A 44 -9.44 4.19 -18.25
C ASP A 44 -9.67 2.74 -18.72
N ASP A 45 -8.72 1.83 -18.44
CA ASP A 45 -8.79 0.42 -18.88
C ASP A 45 -9.79 -0.43 -18.10
N GLY A 46 -10.44 0.12 -17.07
CA GLY A 46 -11.51 -0.55 -16.33
C GLY A 46 -11.09 -1.80 -15.53
N CYS A 47 -9.80 -2.12 -15.43
CA CYS A 47 -9.28 -3.32 -14.78
C CYS A 47 -9.65 -3.39 -13.28
N HIS A 48 -9.60 -4.59 -12.69
CA HIS A 48 -9.85 -4.82 -11.27
C HIS A 48 -8.64 -4.58 -10.38
N CYS A 49 -7.42 -4.58 -10.95
CA CYS A 49 -6.17 -4.54 -10.21
C CYS A 49 -5.65 -3.12 -9.91
N ARG A 50 -6.20 -2.09 -10.57
CA ARG A 50 -5.71 -0.72 -10.37
C ARG A 50 -6.34 -0.06 -9.15
N LYS A 51 -5.51 0.42 -8.21
CA LYS A 51 -5.93 1.22 -7.05
C LYS A 51 -6.79 2.42 -7.49
N PRO A 52 -7.93 2.71 -6.81
CA PRO A 52 -8.30 2.22 -5.46
C PRO A 52 -8.91 0.81 -5.42
N LYS A 53 -9.15 0.14 -6.54
CA LYS A 53 -9.68 -1.24 -6.52
C LYS A 53 -8.68 -2.19 -5.86
N PRO A 54 -9.14 -3.15 -5.02
CA PRO A 54 -8.29 -3.97 -4.17
C PRO A 54 -7.70 -5.21 -4.84
N GLY A 55 -7.85 -5.38 -6.16
CA GLY A 55 -7.49 -6.63 -6.85
C GLY A 55 -6.06 -7.10 -6.63
N LEU A 56 -5.06 -6.19 -6.57
CA LEU A 56 -3.68 -6.60 -6.26
C LEU A 56 -3.51 -7.09 -4.82
N LEU A 57 -4.22 -6.51 -3.85
CA LEU A 57 -4.16 -6.96 -2.47
C LEU A 57 -4.81 -8.34 -2.31
N HIS A 58 -5.92 -8.60 -2.99
CA HIS A 58 -6.51 -9.94 -3.04
C HIS A 58 -5.56 -10.96 -3.66
N GLU A 59 -4.90 -10.61 -4.76
CA GLU A 59 -3.89 -11.47 -5.40
C GLU A 59 -2.71 -11.77 -4.48
N ILE A 60 -2.24 -10.77 -3.70
CA ILE A 60 -1.21 -10.96 -2.67
C ILE A 60 -1.69 -11.95 -1.61
N SER A 61 -2.90 -11.74 -1.08
CA SER A 61 -3.52 -12.61 -0.07
C SER A 61 -3.58 -14.07 -0.54
N GLU A 62 -4.09 -14.29 -1.75
CA GLU A 62 -4.21 -15.62 -2.35
C GLU A 62 -2.85 -16.27 -2.59
N ARG A 63 -1.90 -15.52 -3.12
CA ARG A 63 -0.59 -16.02 -3.53
C ARG A 63 0.29 -16.38 -2.33
N LEU A 64 0.28 -15.52 -1.32
CA LEU A 64 1.10 -15.69 -0.11
C LEU A 64 0.37 -16.45 1.01
N LYS A 65 -0.92 -16.77 0.82
CA LYS A 65 -1.78 -17.42 1.82
C LYS A 65 -1.80 -16.67 3.15
N VAL A 66 -1.94 -15.34 3.09
CA VAL A 66 -1.99 -14.45 4.26
C VAL A 66 -3.32 -13.70 4.30
N GLY A 67 -3.91 -13.57 5.49
CA GLY A 67 -5.03 -12.65 5.70
C GLY A 67 -4.57 -11.19 5.65
N LEU A 68 -5.43 -10.31 5.16
CA LEU A 68 -5.11 -8.88 5.05
C LEU A 68 -5.50 -8.06 6.29
N ALA A 69 -6.37 -8.60 7.14
CA ALA A 69 -6.85 -7.90 8.33
C ALA A 69 -5.70 -7.40 9.21
N GLY A 70 -5.63 -6.08 9.39
CA GLY A 70 -4.60 -5.41 10.18
C GLY A 70 -3.19 -5.45 9.58
N VAL A 71 -3.01 -5.94 8.35
CA VAL A 71 -1.71 -5.86 7.65
C VAL A 71 -1.48 -4.42 7.20
N PRO A 72 -0.36 -3.77 7.60
CA PRO A 72 -0.08 -2.41 7.15
C PRO A 72 0.12 -2.33 5.63
N VAL A 73 -0.62 -1.44 4.99
CA VAL A 73 -0.46 -1.10 3.58
C VAL A 73 -0.04 0.36 3.48
N VAL A 74 1.21 0.59 3.11
CA VAL A 74 1.84 1.90 3.10
C VAL A 74 1.74 2.54 1.72
N GLY A 75 1.30 3.78 1.67
CA GLY A 75 1.22 4.54 0.43
C GLY A 75 1.27 6.05 0.61
N ASP A 76 1.36 6.79 -0.49
CA ASP A 76 1.45 8.24 -0.54
C ASP A 76 0.19 8.91 -1.14
N SER A 77 -0.77 8.11 -1.61
CA SER A 77 -1.98 8.60 -2.29
C SER A 77 -3.26 8.10 -1.63
N LEU A 78 -4.34 8.86 -1.77
CA LEU A 78 -5.66 8.47 -1.23
C LEU A 78 -6.07 7.09 -1.74
N SER A 79 -5.81 6.79 -3.03
CA SER A 79 -6.13 5.48 -3.61
C SER A 79 -5.36 4.30 -2.99
N ASP A 80 -4.23 4.54 -2.32
CA ASP A 80 -3.53 3.50 -1.54
C ASP A 80 -4.32 3.20 -0.27
N LEU A 81 -4.78 4.24 0.41
CA LEU A 81 -5.52 4.15 1.67
C LEU A 81 -6.89 3.50 1.45
N GLU A 82 -7.62 3.96 0.42
CA GLU A 82 -8.92 3.38 0.02
C GLU A 82 -8.79 1.89 -0.36
N CYS A 83 -7.72 1.53 -1.07
CA CYS A 83 -7.43 0.15 -1.43
C CYS A 83 -7.15 -0.72 -0.20
N ALA A 84 -6.42 -0.21 0.79
CA ALA A 84 -6.14 -0.89 2.03
C ALA A 84 -7.43 -1.09 2.86
N ASP A 85 -8.18 -0.02 3.07
CA ASP A 85 -9.42 0.00 3.83
C ASP A 85 -10.45 -0.99 3.29
N ALA A 86 -10.61 -1.04 1.96
CA ALA A 86 -11.52 -1.96 1.27
C ALA A 86 -11.21 -3.45 1.49
N THR A 87 -10.05 -3.80 2.07
CA THR A 87 -9.63 -5.18 2.35
C THR A 87 -9.50 -5.48 3.84
N GLY A 88 -9.84 -4.53 4.72
CA GLY A 88 -9.58 -4.64 6.15
C GLY A 88 -8.10 -4.56 6.53
N ALA A 89 -7.22 -4.23 5.58
CA ALA A 89 -5.83 -3.92 5.86
C ALA A 89 -5.73 -2.58 6.61
N LEU A 90 -4.63 -2.35 7.31
CA LEU A 90 -4.38 -1.11 8.04
C LEU A 90 -3.79 -0.05 7.09
N PRO A 91 -4.53 1.02 6.73
CA PRO A 91 -4.00 2.06 5.86
C PRO A 91 -2.90 2.86 6.57
N VAL A 92 -1.80 3.11 5.86
CA VAL A 92 -0.69 3.92 6.36
C VAL A 92 -0.31 4.97 5.31
N LEU A 93 -0.45 6.24 5.66
CA LEU A 93 -0.01 7.37 4.83
C LEU A 93 1.43 7.75 5.18
N VAL A 94 2.29 7.87 4.17
CA VAL A 94 3.58 8.55 4.30
C VAL A 94 3.52 9.92 3.64
N LYS A 95 4.08 10.95 4.32
CA LYS A 95 4.03 12.34 3.85
C LYS A 95 5.05 12.66 2.75
N THR A 96 5.86 11.70 2.32
CA THR A 96 6.71 11.81 1.13
C THR A 96 5.90 11.66 -0.17
N GLY A 97 6.51 11.91 -1.31
CA GLY A 97 5.89 11.76 -2.62
C GLY A 97 4.65 12.65 -2.79
N LYS A 98 3.48 12.04 -2.95
CA LYS A 98 2.18 12.73 -3.04
C LYS A 98 1.56 13.03 -1.67
N GLY A 99 2.13 12.51 -0.60
CA GLY A 99 1.62 12.61 0.77
C GLY A 99 1.16 14.02 1.16
N PRO A 100 1.93 15.11 0.88
CA PRO A 100 1.50 16.47 1.20
C PRO A 100 0.18 16.91 0.53
N ARG A 101 -0.11 16.36 -0.67
CA ARG A 101 -1.38 16.61 -1.39
C ARG A 101 -2.49 15.65 -0.97
N THR A 102 -2.13 14.52 -0.39
CA THR A 102 -3.07 13.49 0.10
C THR A 102 -3.56 13.81 1.49
N TRP A 103 -2.73 14.42 2.34
CA TRP A 103 -3.07 14.74 3.72
C TRP A 103 -4.40 15.49 3.89
N PRO A 104 -4.65 16.64 3.21
CA PRO A 104 -5.94 17.33 3.37
C PRO A 104 -7.13 16.51 2.86
N LYS A 105 -6.92 15.60 1.92
CA LYS A 105 -7.97 14.70 1.43
C LYS A 105 -8.30 13.62 2.45
N LEU A 106 -7.29 13.10 3.16
CA LEU A 106 -7.47 12.17 4.26
C LEU A 106 -8.25 12.84 5.41
N GLU A 107 -7.88 14.05 5.81
CA GLU A 107 -8.60 14.80 6.84
C GLU A 107 -10.09 15.00 6.46
N ALA A 108 -10.37 15.32 5.19
CA ALA A 108 -11.74 15.46 4.70
C ALA A 108 -12.49 14.12 4.71
N ALA A 109 -11.85 13.01 4.36
CA ALA A 109 -12.44 11.67 4.42
C ALA A 109 -12.74 11.25 5.86
N GLN A 110 -11.83 11.52 6.79
CA GLN A 110 -11.99 11.24 8.22
C GLN A 110 -13.12 12.06 8.84
N ALA A 111 -13.28 13.31 8.43
CA ALA A 111 -14.42 14.14 8.85
C ALA A 111 -15.77 13.59 8.37
N GLN A 112 -15.78 12.77 7.33
CA GLN A 112 -16.95 12.07 6.79
C GLN A 112 -17.12 10.63 7.33
N GLY A 113 -16.28 10.22 8.28
CA GLY A 113 -16.33 8.91 8.91
C GLY A 113 -15.60 7.78 8.14
N SER A 114 -14.81 8.10 7.11
CA SER A 114 -14.03 7.13 6.34
C SER A 114 -12.55 7.17 6.73
N LEU A 115 -11.82 6.06 6.50
CA LEU A 115 -10.37 5.97 6.72
C LEU A 115 -9.92 6.35 8.15
N LEU A 116 -10.77 6.13 9.15
CA LEU A 116 -10.56 6.55 10.54
C LEU A 116 -9.34 5.90 11.20
N GLN A 117 -8.97 4.70 10.77
CA GLN A 117 -7.84 3.94 11.32
C GLN A 117 -6.51 4.23 10.61
N THR A 118 -6.47 5.18 9.67
CA THR A 118 -5.25 5.48 8.94
C THR A 118 -4.17 6.03 9.85
N LEU A 119 -3.02 5.35 9.88
CA LEU A 119 -1.80 5.85 10.52
C LEU A 119 -1.05 6.79 9.59
N VAL A 120 -0.32 7.75 10.17
CA VAL A 120 0.41 8.76 9.39
C VAL A 120 1.84 8.87 9.89
N PHE A 121 2.79 8.80 8.95
CA PHE A 121 4.22 8.94 9.21
C PHE A 121 4.84 9.97 8.27
N ASP A 122 5.94 10.55 8.68
CA ASP A 122 6.64 11.54 7.85
C ASP A 122 7.22 10.89 6.58
N ASP A 123 7.75 9.68 6.71
CA ASP A 123 8.28 8.89 5.60
C ASP A 123 8.22 7.37 5.87
N LEU A 124 8.68 6.59 4.90
CA LEU A 124 8.73 5.13 5.01
C LEU A 124 9.72 4.66 6.08
N ALA A 125 10.80 5.40 6.33
CA ALA A 125 11.80 5.04 7.35
C ALA A 125 11.18 5.16 8.76
N ALA A 126 10.50 6.27 9.06
CA ALA A 126 9.81 6.48 10.33
C ALA A 126 8.74 5.41 10.59
N PHE A 127 7.97 5.02 9.55
CA PHE A 127 7.04 3.89 9.65
C PHE A 127 7.76 2.58 9.97
N THR A 128 8.85 2.28 9.25
CA THR A 128 9.60 1.03 9.44
C THR A 128 10.20 0.93 10.83
N GLU A 129 10.77 2.01 11.34
CA GLU A 129 11.31 2.06 12.70
C GLU A 129 10.23 1.81 13.76
N SER A 130 9.06 2.42 13.62
CA SER A 130 7.93 2.23 14.53
C SER A 130 7.41 0.79 14.47
N LEU A 131 7.33 0.21 13.27
CA LEU A 131 6.93 -1.19 13.10
C LEU A 131 7.90 -2.15 13.78
N LEU A 132 9.21 -1.96 13.59
CA LEU A 132 10.25 -2.83 14.16
C LEU A 132 10.35 -2.71 15.69
N ARG A 133 9.98 -1.56 16.25
CA ARG A 133 9.88 -1.38 17.71
C ARG A 133 8.64 -1.99 18.33
N GLY A 134 7.67 -2.43 17.53
CA GLY A 134 6.40 -2.97 18.02
C GLY A 134 5.36 -1.90 18.41
N ASP A 135 5.62 -0.63 18.11
CA ASP A 135 4.74 0.50 18.48
C ASP A 135 3.35 0.41 17.81
N LEU A 136 3.22 -0.42 16.75
CA LEU A 136 1.99 -0.56 15.97
C LEU A 136 1.10 -1.73 16.39
N GLU A 137 1.47 -2.54 17.38
CA GLU A 137 0.75 -3.76 17.75
C GLU A 137 -0.70 -3.48 18.15
N SER A 138 -0.96 -2.40 18.88
CA SER A 138 -2.31 -2.04 19.29
C SER A 138 -3.18 -1.64 18.10
N ALA A 139 -2.66 -0.86 17.15
CA ALA A 139 -3.37 -0.46 15.94
C ALA A 139 -3.66 -1.68 15.04
N ILE A 140 -2.70 -2.57 14.88
CA ILE A 140 -2.84 -3.82 14.11
C ILE A 140 -3.91 -4.72 14.75
N THR A 141 -3.92 -4.84 16.06
CA THR A 141 -4.89 -5.66 16.80
C THR A 141 -6.30 -5.08 16.67
N THR A 142 -6.44 -3.77 16.80
CA THR A 142 -7.74 -3.07 16.63
C THR A 142 -8.29 -3.29 15.21
N ALA A 143 -7.46 -3.12 14.18
CA ALA A 143 -7.86 -3.35 12.80
C ALA A 143 -8.31 -4.81 12.54
N ARG A 144 -7.65 -5.79 13.15
CA ARG A 144 -8.05 -7.21 13.08
C ARG A 144 -9.40 -7.48 13.73
N GLY A 145 -9.70 -6.82 14.84
CA GLY A 145 -10.95 -7.00 15.59
C GLY A 145 -12.19 -6.50 14.84
N HIS A 146 -12.06 -5.50 13.99
CA HIS A 146 -13.19 -4.95 13.19
C HIS A 146 -13.63 -5.89 12.06
N VAL A 147 -12.75 -6.74 11.55
CA VAL A 147 -13.07 -7.70 10.47
C VAL A 147 -13.75 -8.98 10.98
N SER A 148 -13.69 -9.25 12.29
CA SER A 148 -14.28 -10.46 12.89
C SER A 148 -15.73 -10.27 13.36
N ALA A 149 -16.34 -9.10 13.15
CA ALA A 149 -17.66 -8.74 13.68
C ALA A 149 -18.79 -8.78 12.63
N ASP A 150 -18.48 -9.10 11.37
CA ASP A 150 -19.41 -9.31 10.24
C ASP A 150 -19.39 -10.79 9.80
#